data_20f220595d36940d9408c4dc62039a09
#
_entry.id   20f220595d36940d9408c4dc62039a09
#
_cell.length_a   1.000
_cell.length_b   1.000
_cell.length_c   1.000
_cell.angle_alpha   90.00
_cell.angle_beta   90.00
_cell.angle_gamma   90.00
#
_symmetry.space_group_name_H-M   'P 1'
#
loop_
_entity.id
_entity.type
_entity.pdbx_description
1 polymer ?
#
loop_
_entity_poly.entity_id
_entity_poly.type
_entity_poly.pdbx_seq_one_letter_code
_entity_poly.pdbx_strand_id
1 'polypeptide(L)'
;MKKKFILIPLLVLCTTFTLTSCNTSKNANTNLPKDISERPADQDSQKYDQALLDKLKASIESEVSGEKCTDVNEWAFAPMGLKSCGGPQQYIAYPKKIEVSILSRINEYTEKVRIFNEKYNIVSDCMMIPAPTSLKCVNGKIRLITPDNN
;
A
#
# COMPACT_ATOMS: atom_id res chain seq x y z
N MET A 1 -17.17 -27.11 -76.91
CA MET A 1 -17.96 -26.43 -75.91
C MET A 1 -17.01 -25.63 -75.02
N LYS A 2 -16.92 -24.32 -75.31
CA LYS A 2 -15.93 -23.42 -74.59
C LYS A 2 -16.66 -22.68 -73.49
N LYS A 3 -16.38 -22.99 -72.27
CA LYS A 3 -16.87 -22.23 -71.10
C LYS A 3 -15.97 -21.01 -70.87
N LYS A 4 -16.54 -19.83 -71.05
CA LYS A 4 -15.88 -18.56 -70.75
C LYS A 4 -15.93 -18.34 -69.23
N PHE A 5 -14.74 -18.23 -68.55
CA PHE A 5 -14.62 -17.76 -67.24
C PHE A 5 -14.66 -16.23 -67.20
N ILE A 6 -15.68 -15.69 -66.56
CA ILE A 6 -15.79 -14.25 -66.29
C ILE A 6 -15.04 -13.98 -64.97
N LEU A 7 -13.91 -13.27 -65.06
CA LEU A 7 -13.15 -12.80 -63.94
C LEU A 7 -13.79 -11.51 -63.41
N ILE A 8 -14.38 -11.57 -62.24
CA ILE A 8 -14.88 -10.39 -61.52
C ILE A 8 -13.76 -9.95 -60.58
N PRO A 9 -13.22 -8.73 -60.71
CA PRO A 9 -12.28 -8.21 -59.76
C PRO A 9 -13.04 -7.75 -58.50
N LEU A 10 -12.90 -8.49 -57.40
CA LEU A 10 -13.40 -8.12 -56.09
C LEU A 10 -12.51 -7.00 -55.51
N LEU A 11 -13.02 -5.81 -55.58
CA LEU A 11 -12.39 -4.61 -55.02
C LEU A 11 -12.54 -4.68 -53.51
N VAL A 12 -11.52 -5.20 -52.82
CA VAL A 12 -11.47 -5.24 -51.37
C VAL A 12 -11.11 -3.85 -50.87
N LEU A 13 -12.12 -3.13 -50.40
CA LEU A 13 -11.99 -1.84 -49.73
C LEU A 13 -11.47 -2.09 -48.28
N CYS A 14 -10.15 -2.06 -48.10
CA CYS A 14 -9.52 -2.09 -46.79
C CYS A 14 -9.78 -0.77 -46.09
N THR A 15 -10.86 -0.71 -45.28
CA THR A 15 -11.04 0.36 -44.28
C THR A 15 -10.09 0.10 -43.10
N THR A 16 -8.97 0.80 -43.09
CA THR A 16 -8.06 0.81 -41.96
C THR A 16 -8.71 1.55 -40.80
N PHE A 17 -9.30 0.80 -39.89
CA PHE A 17 -9.66 1.30 -38.56
C PHE A 17 -8.38 1.60 -37.79
N THR A 18 -7.94 2.85 -37.79
CA THR A 18 -6.91 3.32 -36.87
C THR A 18 -7.52 3.43 -35.46
N LEU A 19 -7.37 2.38 -34.67
CA LEU A 19 -7.59 2.45 -33.21
C LEU A 19 -6.51 3.37 -32.64
N THR A 20 -6.82 4.65 -32.48
CA THR A 20 -6.07 5.54 -31.62
C THR A 20 -6.30 5.08 -30.19
N SER A 21 -5.49 4.12 -29.73
CA SER A 21 -5.34 3.80 -28.33
C SER A 21 -4.72 5.04 -27.65
N CYS A 22 -5.56 5.85 -27.04
CA CYS A 22 -5.11 6.81 -26.03
C CYS A 22 -4.57 6.04 -24.85
N ASN A 23 -3.30 5.62 -24.97
CA ASN A 23 -2.55 5.11 -23.85
C ASN A 23 -2.20 6.32 -22.96
N THR A 24 -3.16 6.74 -22.13
CA THR A 24 -2.90 7.67 -21.05
C THR A 24 -2.16 6.90 -19.94
N SER A 25 -0.96 6.43 -20.26
CA SER A 25 0.05 6.19 -19.24
C SER A 25 0.33 7.55 -18.63
N LYS A 26 -0.39 7.87 -17.55
CA LYS A 26 0.08 8.86 -16.60
C LYS A 26 1.40 8.32 -16.08
N ASN A 27 2.50 8.71 -16.73
CA ASN A 27 3.84 8.50 -16.22
C ASN A 27 3.83 9.06 -14.80
N ALA A 28 3.88 8.15 -13.82
CA ALA A 28 4.23 8.53 -12.48
C ALA A 28 5.49 9.37 -12.62
N ASN A 29 5.45 10.60 -12.14
CA ASN A 29 6.45 11.62 -12.36
C ASN A 29 7.81 11.08 -11.85
N THR A 30 8.59 10.47 -12.76
CA THR A 30 9.89 9.86 -12.44
C THR A 30 10.94 10.89 -12.02
N ASN A 31 10.60 12.18 -12.12
CA ASN A 31 11.46 13.32 -11.78
C ASN A 31 11.21 13.89 -10.38
N LEU A 32 10.28 13.33 -9.60
CA LEU A 32 10.07 13.79 -8.23
C LEU A 32 11.24 13.36 -7.34
N PRO A 33 11.70 14.20 -6.40
CA PRO A 33 12.68 13.83 -5.40
C PRO A 33 12.26 12.54 -4.66
N LYS A 34 13.24 11.70 -4.32
CA LYS A 34 12.97 10.43 -3.62
C LYS A 34 12.44 10.67 -2.21
N ASP A 35 12.97 11.71 -1.55
CA ASP A 35 12.57 12.05 -0.20
C ASP A 35 11.23 12.79 -0.21
N ILE A 36 10.32 12.36 0.67
CA ILE A 36 9.00 12.97 0.83
C ILE A 36 9.09 14.44 1.25
N SER A 37 10.09 14.81 2.05
CA SER A 37 10.29 16.18 2.54
C SER A 37 10.69 17.16 1.44
N GLU A 38 11.34 16.69 0.38
CA GLU A 38 11.86 17.50 -0.71
C GLU A 38 10.83 17.73 -1.84
N ARG A 39 9.72 16.95 -1.87
CA ARG A 39 8.68 17.11 -2.89
C ARG A 39 7.83 18.34 -2.64
N PRO A 40 7.27 19.00 -3.68
CA PRO A 40 6.34 20.11 -3.48
C PRO A 40 5.10 19.66 -2.70
N ALA A 41 4.50 20.57 -1.93
CA ALA A 41 3.27 20.32 -1.17
C ALA A 41 2.02 20.56 -2.03
N ASP A 42 1.95 19.89 -3.19
CA ASP A 42 0.81 19.93 -4.10
C ASP A 42 0.00 18.63 -4.08
N GLN A 43 -1.16 18.65 -4.72
CA GLN A 43 -2.10 17.51 -4.71
C GLN A 43 -1.55 16.26 -5.42
N ASP A 44 -0.75 16.43 -6.47
CA ASP A 44 -0.19 15.29 -7.20
C ASP A 44 0.93 14.63 -6.40
N SER A 45 1.78 15.42 -5.75
CA SER A 45 2.78 14.92 -4.80
C SER A 45 2.13 14.25 -3.60
N GLN A 46 1.03 14.79 -3.06
CA GLN A 46 0.30 14.18 -1.96
C GLN A 46 -0.25 12.79 -2.33
N LYS A 47 -0.87 12.65 -3.50
CA LYS A 47 -1.36 11.34 -3.98
C LYS A 47 -0.24 10.34 -4.19
N TYR A 48 0.88 10.81 -4.74
CA TYR A 48 2.06 9.96 -4.95
C TYR A 48 2.65 9.49 -3.62
N ASP A 49 2.83 10.41 -2.67
CA ASP A 49 3.37 10.11 -1.34
C ASP A 49 2.45 9.16 -0.57
N GLN A 50 1.13 9.36 -0.63
CA GLN A 50 0.15 8.45 -0.04
C GLN A 50 0.29 7.04 -0.62
N ALA A 51 0.38 6.91 -1.94
CA ALA A 51 0.54 5.59 -2.57
C ALA A 51 1.84 4.88 -2.15
N LEU A 52 2.93 5.62 -1.91
CA LEU A 52 4.17 5.05 -1.38
C LEU A 52 4.02 4.58 0.06
N LEU A 53 3.33 5.37 0.91
CA LEU A 53 3.02 4.99 2.29
C LEU A 53 2.15 3.73 2.33
N ASP A 54 1.10 3.68 1.51
CA ASP A 54 0.20 2.51 1.42
C ASP A 54 0.97 1.25 0.99
N LYS A 55 1.88 1.38 0.01
CA LYS A 55 2.73 0.28 -0.43
C LYS A 55 3.69 -0.19 0.68
N LEU A 56 4.30 0.73 1.42
CA LEU A 56 5.20 0.38 2.52
C LEU A 56 4.42 -0.30 3.64
N LYS A 57 3.26 0.23 4.01
CA LYS A 57 2.34 -0.38 4.98
C LYS A 57 1.96 -1.80 4.58
N ALA A 58 1.44 -1.98 3.36
CA ALA A 58 1.04 -3.28 2.85
C ALA A 58 2.20 -4.29 2.84
N SER A 59 3.42 -3.85 2.55
CA SER A 59 4.60 -4.73 2.56
C SER A 59 4.99 -5.18 3.98
N ILE A 60 4.84 -4.31 4.99
CA ILE A 60 5.04 -4.65 6.40
C ILE A 60 3.97 -5.65 6.85
N GLU A 61 2.70 -5.38 6.55
CA GLU A 61 1.57 -6.24 6.91
C GLU A 61 1.67 -7.62 6.24
N SER A 62 2.09 -7.67 4.98
CA SER A 62 2.31 -8.92 4.24
C SER A 62 3.41 -9.77 4.86
N GLU A 63 4.52 -9.16 5.28
CA GLU A 63 5.64 -9.88 5.91
C GLU A 63 5.21 -10.58 7.19
N VAL A 64 4.45 -9.90 8.05
CA VAL A 64 3.99 -10.49 9.32
C VAL A 64 2.82 -11.46 9.14
N SER A 65 1.94 -11.23 8.17
CA SER A 65 0.74 -12.06 7.94
C SER A 65 1.05 -13.43 7.34
N GLY A 66 2.20 -13.58 6.68
CA GLY A 66 2.67 -14.85 6.11
C GLY A 66 3.08 -15.89 7.15
N GLU A 67 3.30 -15.47 8.40
CA GLU A 67 3.77 -16.33 9.47
C GLU A 67 2.62 -17.02 10.23
N LYS A 68 2.81 -18.31 10.53
CA LYS A 68 1.83 -19.07 11.32
C LYS A 68 2.08 -18.88 12.82
N CYS A 69 1.02 -18.62 13.56
CA CYS A 69 1.06 -18.56 15.02
C CYS A 69 0.81 -19.96 15.59
N THR A 70 1.86 -20.58 16.12
CA THR A 70 1.81 -21.88 16.86
C THR A 70 2.03 -21.68 18.35
N ASP A 71 2.90 -20.74 18.73
CA ASP A 71 3.15 -20.33 20.10
C ASP A 71 3.06 -18.81 20.21
N VAL A 72 2.18 -18.31 21.05
CA VAL A 72 2.00 -16.87 21.29
C VAL A 72 3.24 -16.22 21.94
N ASN A 73 4.05 -16.97 22.65
CA ASN A 73 5.27 -16.46 23.29
C ASN A 73 6.36 -16.06 22.27
N GLU A 74 6.26 -16.57 21.05
CA GLU A 74 7.15 -16.19 19.93
C GLU A 74 6.74 -14.90 19.23
N TRP A 75 5.66 -14.25 19.70
CA TRP A 75 5.12 -13.05 19.11
C TRP A 75 5.23 -11.85 20.03
N ALA A 76 5.33 -10.67 19.45
CA ALA A 76 5.25 -9.38 20.10
C ALA A 76 4.37 -8.44 19.28
N PHE A 77 4.10 -7.25 19.78
CA PHE A 77 3.40 -6.21 19.03
C PHE A 77 4.06 -4.86 19.21
N ALA A 78 3.84 -3.95 18.24
CA ALA A 78 4.34 -2.59 18.27
C ALA A 78 3.27 -1.62 17.73
N PRO A 79 3.31 -0.34 18.17
CA PRO A 79 2.56 0.72 17.53
C PRO A 79 3.11 0.98 16.11
N MET A 80 2.24 1.28 15.14
CA MET A 80 2.61 1.57 13.76
C MET A 80 1.82 2.76 13.22
N GLY A 81 2.54 3.65 12.52
CA GLY A 81 2.01 4.90 12.02
C GLY A 81 1.77 5.94 13.13
N LEU A 82 1.43 7.16 12.73
CA LEU A 82 1.20 8.28 13.64
C LEU A 82 -0.04 9.07 13.19
N LYS A 83 -0.98 9.30 14.09
CA LYS A 83 -2.10 10.24 13.88
C LYS A 83 -1.61 11.68 14.00
N SER A 84 -2.25 12.60 13.30
CA SER A 84 -1.88 14.04 13.33
C SER A 84 -1.95 14.65 14.73
N CYS A 85 -2.89 14.21 15.56
CA CYS A 85 -3.03 14.64 16.95
C CYS A 85 -2.23 13.80 17.95
N GLY A 86 -1.34 12.92 17.45
CA GLY A 86 -0.52 12.02 18.27
C GLY A 86 -1.14 10.63 18.47
N GLY A 87 -0.30 9.72 18.97
CA GLY A 87 -0.67 8.31 19.12
C GLY A 87 -0.60 7.50 17.82
N PRO A 88 -0.60 6.16 17.92
CA PRO A 88 -0.46 5.27 16.77
C PRO A 88 -1.73 5.25 15.91
N GLN A 89 -1.54 5.00 14.61
CA GLN A 89 -2.66 4.70 13.72
C GLN A 89 -3.21 3.29 13.94
N GLN A 90 -2.35 2.35 14.33
CA GLN A 90 -2.71 0.97 14.65
C GLN A 90 -1.60 0.29 15.46
N TYR A 91 -1.89 -0.91 15.97
CA TYR A 91 -0.88 -1.85 16.46
C TYR A 91 -0.74 -3.01 15.49
N ILE A 92 0.47 -3.56 15.38
CA ILE A 92 0.78 -4.71 14.54
C ILE A 92 1.50 -5.78 15.35
N ALA A 93 1.04 -7.02 15.26
CA ALA A 93 1.74 -8.16 15.85
C ALA A 93 2.80 -8.69 14.87
N TYR A 94 3.94 -9.11 15.38
CA TYR A 94 5.03 -9.65 14.59
C TYR A 94 5.74 -10.81 15.31
N PRO A 95 6.34 -11.78 14.57
CA PRO A 95 7.14 -12.84 15.17
C PRO A 95 8.48 -12.28 15.65
N LYS A 96 8.89 -12.62 16.89
CA LYS A 96 10.15 -12.15 17.49
C LYS A 96 11.41 -12.49 16.68
N LYS A 97 11.35 -13.55 15.88
CA LYS A 97 12.48 -13.95 15.00
C LYS A 97 12.88 -12.88 13.98
N ILE A 98 11.96 -11.95 13.61
CA ILE A 98 12.21 -10.85 12.68
C ILE A 98 12.16 -9.47 13.37
N GLU A 99 12.18 -9.43 14.70
CA GLU A 99 11.95 -8.22 15.49
C GLU A 99 12.79 -7.02 15.02
N VAL A 100 14.11 -7.22 14.88
CA VAL A 100 15.04 -6.13 14.52
C VAL A 100 14.69 -5.54 13.16
N SER A 101 14.44 -6.38 12.16
CA SER A 101 14.13 -5.92 10.80
C SER A 101 12.76 -5.28 10.73
N ILE A 102 11.75 -5.90 11.35
CA ILE A 102 10.39 -5.40 11.27
C ILE A 102 10.19 -4.09 12.03
N LEU A 103 10.81 -3.94 13.21
CA LEU A 103 10.76 -2.69 13.97
C LEU A 103 11.45 -1.55 13.23
N SER A 104 12.56 -1.81 12.55
CA SER A 104 13.20 -0.80 11.69
C SER A 104 12.25 -0.30 10.60
N ARG A 105 11.52 -1.20 9.93
CA ARG A 105 10.55 -0.85 8.89
C ARG A 105 9.31 -0.14 9.43
N ILE A 106 8.81 -0.56 10.59
CA ILE A 106 7.71 0.11 11.30
C ILE A 106 8.10 1.55 11.65
N ASN A 107 9.31 1.76 12.16
CA ASN A 107 9.83 3.09 12.49
C ASN A 107 9.98 3.96 11.24
N GLU A 108 10.51 3.40 10.14
CA GLU A 108 10.60 4.10 8.86
C GLU A 108 9.21 4.53 8.36
N TYR A 109 8.23 3.63 8.40
CA TYR A 109 6.85 3.95 8.02
C TYR A 109 6.27 5.06 8.89
N THR A 110 6.43 4.94 10.22
CA THR A 110 5.90 5.92 11.20
C THR A 110 6.50 7.31 10.99
N GLU A 111 7.79 7.39 10.73
CA GLU A 111 8.46 8.67 10.45
C GLU A 111 8.00 9.29 9.12
N LYS A 112 7.86 8.48 8.07
CA LYS A 112 7.31 8.96 6.79
C LYS A 112 5.87 9.44 6.91
N VAL A 113 5.05 8.78 7.73
CA VAL A 113 3.68 9.22 8.04
C VAL A 113 3.69 10.55 8.79
N ARG A 114 4.61 10.74 9.75
CA ARG A 114 4.77 12.00 10.47
C ARG A 114 5.05 13.16 9.50
N ILE A 115 6.06 12.98 8.62
CA ILE A 115 6.43 13.97 7.61
C ILE A 115 5.25 14.25 6.66
N PHE A 116 4.54 13.22 6.23
CA PHE A 116 3.36 13.36 5.37
C PHE A 116 2.25 14.18 6.05
N ASN A 117 1.92 13.87 7.30
CA ASN A 117 0.91 14.57 8.05
C ASN A 117 1.24 16.06 8.21
N GLU A 118 2.47 16.39 8.55
CA GLU A 118 2.95 17.77 8.70
C GLU A 118 2.93 18.52 7.38
N LYS A 119 3.48 17.91 6.33
CA LYS A 119 3.62 18.53 5.01
C LYS A 119 2.27 18.86 4.35
N TYR A 120 1.31 17.94 4.45
CA TYR A 120 0.01 18.09 3.80
C TYR A 120 -1.10 18.55 4.75
N ASN A 121 -0.76 18.96 5.98
CA ASN A 121 -1.69 19.40 7.01
C ASN A 121 -2.86 18.39 7.19
N ILE A 122 -2.51 17.11 7.28
CA ILE A 122 -3.51 16.05 7.43
C ILE A 122 -4.21 16.18 8.78
N VAL A 123 -5.53 16.17 8.74
CA VAL A 123 -6.37 16.13 9.94
C VAL A 123 -6.82 14.68 10.16
N SER A 124 -6.71 14.19 11.38
CA SER A 124 -7.22 12.88 11.79
C SER A 124 -8.23 13.04 12.92
N ASP A 125 -9.06 12.01 13.12
CA ASP A 125 -9.78 11.89 14.38
C ASP A 125 -8.78 11.76 15.54
N CYS A 126 -9.08 12.37 16.68
CA CYS A 126 -8.23 12.28 17.85
C CYS A 126 -8.63 11.12 18.79
N MET A 127 -9.41 10.15 18.29
CA MET A 127 -9.74 8.95 19.06
C MET A 127 -8.49 8.13 19.34
N MET A 128 -8.22 7.87 20.60
CA MET A 128 -7.11 6.98 20.98
C MET A 128 -7.41 5.54 20.59
N ILE A 129 -6.44 4.91 19.96
CA ILE A 129 -6.48 3.45 19.75
C ILE A 129 -5.91 2.79 21.00
N PRO A 130 -6.70 1.97 21.73
CA PRO A 130 -6.21 1.33 22.93
C PRO A 130 -5.09 0.35 22.59
N ALA A 131 -4.05 0.36 23.44
CA ALA A 131 -2.97 -0.62 23.31
C ALA A 131 -3.52 -2.04 23.57
N PRO A 132 -3.07 -3.05 22.80
CA PRO A 132 -3.42 -4.42 23.08
C PRO A 132 -2.98 -4.85 24.49
N THR A 133 -3.82 -5.61 25.17
CA THR A 133 -3.54 -6.15 26.49
C THR A 133 -2.83 -7.50 26.42
N SER A 134 -3.03 -8.24 25.32
CA SER A 134 -2.41 -9.55 25.10
C SER A 134 -2.46 -9.95 23.62
N LEU A 135 -1.82 -11.08 23.33
CA LEU A 135 -1.83 -11.75 22.02
C LEU A 135 -2.47 -13.12 22.15
N LYS A 136 -3.12 -13.62 21.09
CA LYS A 136 -3.70 -14.96 21.03
C LYS A 136 -3.52 -15.59 19.64
N CYS A 137 -3.11 -16.85 19.59
CA CYS A 137 -3.15 -17.64 18.35
C CYS A 137 -4.56 -18.18 18.14
N VAL A 138 -5.19 -17.85 17.01
CA VAL A 138 -6.52 -18.34 16.63
C VAL A 138 -6.44 -18.88 15.21
N ASN A 139 -6.70 -20.17 15.05
CA ASN A 139 -6.65 -20.85 13.73
C ASN A 139 -5.33 -20.61 12.97
N GLY A 140 -4.19 -20.67 13.68
CA GLY A 140 -2.87 -20.45 13.11
C GLY A 140 -2.54 -18.99 12.77
N LYS A 141 -3.40 -18.05 13.16
CA LYS A 141 -3.17 -16.60 12.99
C LYS A 141 -3.04 -15.92 14.33
N ILE A 142 -2.13 -14.94 14.39
CA ILE A 142 -2.01 -14.08 15.57
C ILE A 142 -3.17 -13.08 15.62
N ARG A 143 -3.69 -12.83 16.83
CA ARG A 143 -4.71 -11.81 17.12
C ARG A 143 -4.24 -10.91 18.25
N LEU A 144 -4.45 -9.61 18.07
CA LEU A 144 -4.33 -8.61 19.10
C LEU A 144 -5.62 -8.59 19.92
N ILE A 145 -5.51 -8.67 21.23
CA ILE A 145 -6.62 -8.55 22.16
C ILE A 145 -6.59 -7.16 22.79
N THR A 146 -7.63 -6.39 22.55
CA THR A 146 -7.82 -5.04 23.11
C THR A 146 -8.88 -5.08 24.22
N PRO A 147 -8.97 -4.07 25.08
CA PRO A 147 -9.99 -4.00 26.12
C PRO A 147 -11.42 -4.14 25.57
N ASP A 148 -11.67 -3.68 24.35
CA ASP A 148 -12.99 -3.66 23.71
C ASP A 148 -13.39 -4.99 23.05
N ASN A 149 -12.46 -5.93 22.86
CA ASN A 149 -12.69 -7.21 22.20
C ASN A 149 -12.24 -8.44 23.03
N ASN A 150 -12.19 -8.29 24.34
CA ASN A 150 -11.81 -9.34 25.29
C ASN A 150 -12.96 -10.31 25.57
#